data_2d87becc0fbd90cd1ef93862514ab08d
#
_entry.id   2d87becc0fbd90cd1ef93862514ab08d
#
_cell.length_a   1.000
_cell.length_b   1.000
_cell.length_c   1.000
_cell.angle_alpha   90.00
_cell.angle_beta   90.00
_cell.angle_gamma   90.00
#
_symmetry.space_group_name_H-M   'P 1'
#
loop_
_entity.id
_entity.type
_entity.pdbx_description
1 polymer ?
#
loop_
_entity_poly.entity_id
_entity_poly.type
_entity_poly.pdbx_seq_one_letter_code
_entity_poly.pdbx_strand_id
1 'polypeptide(L)'
;MIKRFLILISLITILLPWPLELKGEEDNDWQTKIDSFFGQYAVDPLVSFLFWEIPGTEHQVNSSPVYSLTEKHLKFLTGKDVTSGTYTPVEKSGDMKIFLQLVSVQDNVFTKTTTPPLATSYTNLKDLDAHYLSQNNIPVIGEVFETKAFPLVVAWLLGGALFFTLRLRFVNVRLFLHAIDLVRGKFDDGKKKAVGEVTHFQALTTALSATVGLGNIAGVAIAIGTGGPGATFWMILVGFLGMSSKFTECLLGQKYRKTRKDGKIMGGAMHYLSDGLKELNLKHLGGFLAGLFCVLCVGASFGGGNAFQVVQSLGLIKTVIPSLQSSPWLYGILMTLLVGLVIIGGIKSIAKVASKVVPAMCAVYLLACATILVIHFSDIPAAISLIIKSAFSFDAGVGGFLGILIIGVKRAVFSNEAGIGSAAIAHSTAKVNHPAEEGIVALLEPFIDTIVVCTMTALVIIITEAHLAAENNAFIANNQGGALTSAAMASVIPWFPYILSVAVFLFAFSTMISWSYYGERCWVWLFGDKSSMSYKSLFLCFTFLGSIMTAQNILTFSDLMILGMAFPNILGMLLLSGKVKNSLDHYLSHYKNK
;
A
#
# COMPACT_ATOMS: atom_id res chain seq x y z
N MET A 1 -10.10 14.86 -25.39
CA MET A 1 -8.98 15.34 -24.56
C MET A 1 -8.20 14.18 -23.94
N ILE A 2 -8.84 13.23 -23.26
CA ILE A 2 -8.23 12.03 -22.65
C ILE A 2 -7.48 11.16 -23.68
N LYS A 3 -8.03 10.91 -24.88
CA LYS A 3 -7.31 10.19 -25.96
C LYS A 3 -5.99 10.86 -26.37
N ARG A 4 -5.93 12.19 -26.37
CA ARG A 4 -4.69 12.93 -26.71
C ARG A 4 -3.70 12.93 -25.55
N PHE A 5 -4.17 12.90 -24.30
CA PHE A 5 -3.33 12.81 -23.11
C PHE A 5 -2.71 11.41 -22.96
N LEU A 6 -3.50 10.35 -23.23
CA LEU A 6 -3.02 8.96 -23.21
C LEU A 6 -2.10 8.63 -24.40
N ILE A 7 -2.37 9.22 -25.57
CA ILE A 7 -1.43 9.18 -26.71
C ILE A 7 -0.13 9.94 -26.35
N LEU A 8 -0.21 11.01 -25.58
CA LEU A 8 0.97 11.73 -25.11
C LEU A 8 1.77 10.90 -24.11
N ILE A 9 1.13 10.19 -23.17
CA ILE A 9 1.80 9.26 -22.26
C ILE A 9 2.41 8.07 -23.02
N SER A 10 1.69 7.47 -23.96
CA SER A 10 2.23 6.38 -24.78
C SER A 10 3.26 6.87 -25.79
N LEU A 11 3.20 8.11 -26.28
CA LEU A 11 4.25 8.73 -27.09
C LEU A 11 5.45 9.15 -26.24
N ILE A 12 5.27 9.57 -25.00
CA ILE A 12 6.37 9.84 -24.08
C ILE A 12 7.10 8.54 -23.72
N THR A 13 6.39 7.43 -23.54
CA THR A 13 7.02 6.11 -23.33
C THR A 13 7.64 5.50 -24.58
N ILE A 14 7.19 5.89 -25.78
CA ILE A 14 7.74 5.42 -27.08
C ILE A 14 8.81 6.36 -27.63
N LEU A 15 8.74 7.67 -27.30
CA LEU A 15 9.69 8.70 -27.77
C LEU A 15 10.82 9.00 -26.78
N LEU A 16 10.83 8.36 -25.61
CA LEU A 16 12.05 8.33 -24.80
C LEU A 16 13.11 7.58 -25.61
N PRO A 17 14.24 8.20 -25.94
CA PRO A 17 15.29 7.52 -26.67
C PRO A 17 15.74 6.33 -25.85
N TRP A 18 15.50 5.13 -26.35
CA TRP A 18 16.11 3.91 -25.85
C TRP A 18 17.62 4.16 -25.94
N PRO A 19 18.35 4.23 -24.84
CA PRO A 19 19.80 4.39 -24.94
C PRO A 19 20.38 3.07 -25.43
N LEU A 20 20.45 2.89 -26.76
CA LEU A 20 21.25 1.90 -27.43
C LEU A 20 22.71 2.38 -27.44
N GLU A 21 23.31 2.54 -26.27
CA GLU A 21 24.76 2.54 -26.10
C GLU A 21 25.14 1.55 -25.00
N LEU A 22 25.02 0.29 -25.34
CA LEU A 22 25.68 -0.80 -24.66
C LEU A 22 27.15 -0.84 -25.12
N LYS A 23 28.01 0.00 -24.56
CA LYS A 23 29.47 -0.18 -24.61
C LYS A 23 29.99 -0.37 -23.19
N GLY A 24 30.40 -1.58 -22.94
CA GLY A 24 31.42 -2.13 -22.09
C GLY A 24 31.72 -1.44 -20.74
N GLU A 25 31.12 -1.99 -19.66
CA GLU A 25 31.79 -2.17 -18.38
C GLU A 25 31.22 -3.42 -17.74
N GLU A 26 32.08 -4.28 -17.22
CA GLU A 26 31.80 -5.57 -16.61
C GLU A 26 30.99 -5.36 -15.32
N ASP A 27 30.07 -6.29 -15.01
CA ASP A 27 29.20 -6.40 -13.83
C ASP A 27 28.04 -5.40 -13.71
N ASN A 28 27.28 -5.22 -14.79
CA ASN A 28 26.01 -4.51 -14.70
C ASN A 28 24.85 -5.48 -14.83
N ASP A 29 24.33 -5.91 -13.68
CA ASP A 29 23.10 -6.69 -13.62
C ASP A 29 21.97 -5.95 -14.35
N TRP A 30 21.45 -6.54 -15.43
CA TRP A 30 20.36 -5.99 -16.23
C TRP A 30 19.10 -5.68 -15.38
N GLN A 31 18.93 -6.36 -14.24
CA GLN A 31 17.86 -6.15 -13.28
C GLN A 31 17.99 -4.77 -12.63
N THR A 32 19.18 -4.39 -12.18
CA THR A 32 19.45 -3.06 -11.61
C THR A 32 19.19 -1.94 -12.62
N LYS A 33 19.49 -2.15 -13.89
CA LYS A 33 19.21 -1.17 -14.96
C LYS A 33 17.71 -0.96 -15.17
N ILE A 34 16.93 -2.05 -15.19
CA ILE A 34 15.46 -1.96 -15.31
C ILE A 34 14.87 -1.26 -14.10
N ASP A 35 15.31 -1.58 -12.89
CA ASP A 35 14.79 -0.98 -11.67
C ASP A 35 15.13 0.52 -11.58
N SER A 36 16.37 0.93 -11.89
CA SER A 36 16.76 2.33 -11.90
C SER A 36 16.00 3.14 -12.97
N PHE A 37 15.81 2.56 -14.17
CA PHE A 37 14.99 3.19 -15.21
C PHE A 37 13.54 3.39 -14.75
N PHE A 38 12.94 2.38 -14.11
CA PHE A 38 11.58 2.49 -13.58
C PHE A 38 11.50 3.55 -12.49
N GLY A 39 12.45 3.61 -11.54
CA GLY A 39 12.55 4.65 -10.53
C GLY A 39 12.57 6.05 -11.16
N GLN A 40 13.53 6.31 -12.03
CA GLN A 40 13.78 7.63 -12.61
C GLN A 40 12.63 8.14 -13.51
N TYR A 41 12.03 7.27 -14.33
CA TYR A 41 11.06 7.70 -15.35
C TYR A 41 9.61 7.45 -15.00
N ALA A 42 9.30 6.54 -14.07
CA ALA A 42 7.94 6.27 -13.66
C ALA A 42 7.62 6.75 -12.24
N VAL A 43 8.55 6.60 -11.30
CA VAL A 43 8.29 6.91 -9.88
C VAL A 43 8.53 8.38 -9.57
N ASP A 44 9.73 8.91 -9.80
CA ASP A 44 10.13 10.24 -9.38
C ASP A 44 9.24 11.38 -9.91
N PRO A 45 8.81 11.38 -11.21
CA PRO A 45 7.93 12.44 -11.72
C PRO A 45 6.54 12.44 -11.09
N LEU A 46 6.06 11.27 -10.63
CA LEU A 46 4.73 11.13 -10.04
C LEU A 46 4.73 11.49 -8.55
N VAL A 47 5.84 11.28 -7.84
CA VAL A 47 5.98 11.59 -6.41
C VAL A 47 5.67 13.06 -6.14
N SER A 48 6.31 13.96 -6.87
CA SER A 48 6.14 15.41 -6.69
C SER A 48 4.71 15.88 -7.01
N PHE A 49 4.01 15.20 -7.92
CA PHE A 49 2.66 15.55 -8.32
C PHE A 49 1.59 15.04 -7.36
N LEU A 50 1.69 13.76 -6.92
CA LEU A 50 0.61 13.12 -6.14
C LEU A 50 0.77 13.30 -4.62
N PHE A 51 2.00 13.49 -4.13
CA PHE A 51 2.26 13.78 -2.73
C PHE A 51 2.49 15.28 -2.48
N TRP A 52 1.67 16.12 -3.13
CA TRP A 52 1.70 17.55 -2.82
C TRP A 52 1.55 17.79 -1.32
N GLU A 53 2.44 18.59 -0.77
CA GLU A 53 2.54 18.86 0.66
C GLU A 53 1.79 20.14 1.00
N ILE A 54 1.12 20.14 2.15
CA ILE A 54 0.38 21.29 2.62
C ILE A 54 1.39 22.36 3.06
N PRO A 55 1.43 23.55 2.45
CA PRO A 55 2.37 24.60 2.83
C PRO A 55 2.21 24.99 4.30
N GLY A 56 3.33 25.25 4.97
CA GLY A 56 3.35 25.65 6.38
C GLY A 56 3.16 24.50 7.40
N THR A 57 3.11 23.25 6.94
CA THR A 57 3.06 22.07 7.83
C THR A 57 4.42 21.38 7.94
N GLU A 58 5.50 22.08 7.66
CA GLU A 58 6.84 21.54 7.73
C GLU A 58 7.18 21.06 9.14
N HIS A 59 7.68 19.85 9.25
CA HIS A 59 8.09 19.24 10.51
C HIS A 59 9.41 18.50 10.33
N GLN A 60 10.23 18.57 11.37
CA GLN A 60 11.49 17.85 11.41
C GLN A 60 11.24 16.35 11.49
N VAL A 61 11.87 15.58 10.59
CA VAL A 61 11.73 14.11 10.54
C VAL A 61 12.96 13.42 11.10
N ASN A 62 14.15 13.90 10.70
CA ASN A 62 15.42 13.37 11.14
C ASN A 62 16.44 14.51 11.28
N SER A 63 17.36 14.38 12.24
CA SER A 63 18.56 15.20 12.29
C SER A 63 19.79 14.35 11.98
N SER A 64 20.73 14.91 11.24
CA SER A 64 22.03 14.29 11.00
C SER A 64 23.14 15.22 11.49
N PRO A 65 24.11 14.70 12.24
CA PRO A 65 25.21 15.51 12.75
C PRO A 65 26.04 16.10 11.61
N VAL A 66 26.56 17.32 11.83
CA VAL A 66 27.38 18.05 10.86
C VAL A 66 28.79 18.18 11.42
N TYR A 67 29.77 17.85 10.59
CA TYR A 67 31.19 17.83 10.92
C TYR A 67 31.97 18.78 10.02
N SER A 68 32.95 19.50 10.59
CA SER A 68 33.94 20.24 9.80
C SER A 68 35.13 19.32 9.51
N LEU A 69 35.28 18.91 8.24
CA LEU A 69 36.29 17.96 7.82
C LEU A 69 37.43 18.64 7.03
N THR A 70 38.67 18.39 7.43
CA THR A 70 39.86 18.85 6.70
C THR A 70 40.15 17.95 5.50
N GLU A 71 40.98 18.42 4.58
CA GLU A 71 41.44 17.65 3.42
C GLU A 71 42.04 16.30 3.83
N LYS A 72 42.81 16.25 4.93
CA LYS A 72 43.41 15.02 5.48
C LYS A 72 42.33 14.03 5.93
N HIS A 73 41.29 14.51 6.60
CA HIS A 73 40.15 13.69 7.04
C HIS A 73 39.39 13.13 5.82
N LEU A 74 39.11 13.98 4.84
CA LEU A 74 38.39 13.60 3.62
C LEU A 74 39.18 12.62 2.78
N LYS A 75 40.49 12.82 2.62
CA LYS A 75 41.36 11.87 1.90
C LYS A 75 41.37 10.50 2.55
N PHE A 76 41.43 10.43 3.87
CA PHE A 76 41.37 9.17 4.61
C PHE A 76 39.99 8.48 4.43
N LEU A 77 38.89 9.23 4.56
CA LEU A 77 37.53 8.68 4.48
C LEU A 77 37.12 8.27 3.07
N THR A 78 37.52 9.03 2.05
CA THR A 78 37.02 8.85 0.67
C THR A 78 38.07 8.28 -0.29
N GLY A 79 39.35 8.29 0.09
CA GLY A 79 40.46 7.95 -0.79
C GLY A 79 40.76 8.97 -1.89
N LYS A 80 40.10 10.13 -1.87
CA LYS A 80 40.22 11.19 -2.88
C LYS A 80 40.75 12.49 -2.28
N ASP A 81 41.45 13.27 -3.06
CA ASP A 81 41.84 14.63 -2.71
C ASP A 81 40.64 15.56 -2.87
N VAL A 82 40.03 15.98 -1.77
CA VAL A 82 38.85 16.83 -1.70
C VAL A 82 39.15 18.01 -0.78
N THR A 83 38.72 19.18 -1.16
CA THR A 83 38.90 20.41 -0.35
C THR A 83 38.16 20.30 0.99
N SER A 84 38.77 20.88 2.05
CA SER A 84 38.14 20.99 3.38
C SER A 84 36.75 21.62 3.30
N GLY A 85 35.81 21.18 4.15
CA GLY A 85 34.45 21.69 4.16
C GLY A 85 33.59 21.16 5.30
N THR A 86 32.34 21.53 5.28
CA THR A 86 31.33 21.10 6.25
C THR A 86 30.50 19.98 5.63
N TYR A 87 30.45 18.83 6.28
CA TYR A 87 29.82 17.63 5.76
C TYR A 87 28.90 16.97 6.78
N THR A 88 27.85 16.35 6.30
CA THR A 88 26.99 15.45 7.06
C THR A 88 27.04 14.04 6.46
N PRO A 89 27.11 12.98 7.27
CA PRO A 89 26.99 11.62 6.77
C PRO A 89 25.56 11.36 6.25
N VAL A 90 25.46 10.67 5.13
CA VAL A 90 24.18 10.25 4.52
C VAL A 90 24.29 8.79 4.15
N GLU A 91 23.39 7.96 4.66
CA GLU A 91 23.30 6.56 4.28
C GLU A 91 22.50 6.44 2.98
N LYS A 92 23.08 5.77 1.97
CA LYS A 92 22.41 5.54 0.69
C LYS A 92 21.87 4.13 0.65
N SER A 93 20.58 3.97 0.45
CA SER A 93 19.92 2.67 0.35
C SER A 93 20.54 1.80 -0.76
N GLY A 94 20.93 0.57 -0.44
CA GLY A 94 21.44 -0.42 -1.37
C GLY A 94 22.97 -0.53 -1.49
N ASP A 95 23.72 0.49 -1.05
CA ASP A 95 25.18 0.42 -0.98
C ASP A 95 25.65 0.28 0.47
N MET A 96 26.57 -0.64 0.73
CA MET A 96 27.19 -0.82 2.06
C MET A 96 28.22 0.29 2.39
N LYS A 97 28.06 1.49 1.86
CA LYS A 97 28.97 2.62 2.06
C LYS A 97 28.21 3.84 2.56
N ILE A 98 28.83 4.56 3.49
CA ILE A 98 28.35 5.87 3.91
C ILE A 98 28.82 6.92 2.90
N PHE A 99 27.96 7.88 2.65
CA PHE A 99 28.26 9.02 1.81
C PHE A 99 28.30 10.29 2.65
N LEU A 100 29.27 11.14 2.39
CA LEU A 100 29.42 12.46 3.00
C LEU A 100 28.80 13.51 2.08
N GLN A 101 27.73 14.17 2.52
CA GLN A 101 27.07 15.25 1.80
C GLN A 101 27.64 16.60 2.24
N LEU A 102 28.02 17.43 1.28
CA LEU A 102 28.43 18.81 1.53
C LEU A 102 27.25 19.60 2.10
N VAL A 103 27.52 20.42 3.13
CA VAL A 103 26.54 21.24 3.82
C VAL A 103 26.87 22.72 3.63
N SER A 104 25.88 23.50 3.19
CA SER A 104 25.94 24.95 3.19
C SER A 104 25.56 25.49 4.57
N VAL A 105 26.28 26.48 5.05
CA VAL A 105 26.03 27.14 6.33
C VAL A 105 25.69 28.61 6.08
N GLN A 106 24.47 29.00 6.45
CA GLN A 106 24.00 30.39 6.36
C GLN A 106 23.26 30.74 7.66
N ASP A 107 23.70 31.81 8.33
CA ASP A 107 23.10 32.28 9.60
C ASP A 107 22.90 31.20 10.67
N ASN A 108 23.87 30.30 10.85
CA ASN A 108 23.82 29.10 11.69
C ASN A 108 22.78 28.04 11.29
N VAL A 109 22.21 28.13 10.11
CA VAL A 109 21.35 27.11 9.51
C VAL A 109 22.19 26.23 8.60
N PHE A 110 22.12 24.91 8.81
CA PHE A 110 22.85 23.91 8.05
C PHE A 110 21.92 23.25 7.03
N THR A 111 22.23 23.37 5.74
CA THR A 111 21.42 22.78 4.65
C THR A 111 22.27 21.90 3.74
N LYS A 112 21.76 20.73 3.36
CA LYS A 112 22.43 19.83 2.39
C LYS A 112 22.49 20.52 1.03
N THR A 113 23.66 20.48 0.39
CA THR A 113 23.83 21.03 -0.96
C THR A 113 23.36 20.04 -2.03
N THR A 114 23.17 20.52 -3.25
CA THR A 114 22.85 19.67 -4.42
C THR A 114 24.08 18.93 -4.98
N THR A 115 25.28 19.16 -4.43
CA THR A 115 26.50 18.49 -4.85
C THR A 115 26.42 16.99 -4.60
N PRO A 116 26.86 16.11 -5.54
CA PRO A 116 26.84 14.68 -5.32
C PRO A 116 27.60 14.26 -4.06
N PRO A 117 27.06 13.34 -3.24
CA PRO A 117 27.72 12.89 -2.04
C PRO A 117 29.05 12.16 -2.32
N LEU A 118 30.00 12.28 -1.39
CA LEU A 118 31.30 11.59 -1.45
C LEU A 118 31.21 10.25 -0.73
N ALA A 119 31.56 9.16 -1.40
CA ALA A 119 31.61 7.82 -0.80
C ALA A 119 32.75 7.69 0.23
N THR A 120 32.50 7.01 1.35
CA THR A 120 33.48 6.75 2.42
C THR A 120 33.90 5.28 2.43
N SER A 121 34.92 4.96 3.24
CA SER A 121 35.35 3.58 3.50
C SER A 121 34.51 2.88 4.57
N TYR A 122 33.63 3.57 5.29
CA TYR A 122 32.79 3.00 6.34
C TYR A 122 31.45 2.51 5.80
N THR A 123 30.91 1.45 6.39
CA THR A 123 29.70 0.77 5.95
C THR A 123 28.45 1.18 6.72
N ASN A 124 28.59 1.77 7.90
CA ASN A 124 27.46 2.34 8.65
C ASN A 124 27.85 3.61 9.42
N LEU A 125 26.85 4.43 9.73
CA LEU A 125 27.00 5.71 10.43
C LEU A 125 27.59 5.57 11.83
N LYS A 126 27.19 4.54 12.59
CA LYS A 126 27.66 4.31 13.96
C LYS A 126 29.15 3.97 13.99
N ASP A 127 29.64 3.21 13.00
CA ASP A 127 31.06 2.88 12.89
C ASP A 127 31.87 4.10 12.50
N LEU A 128 31.35 4.95 11.61
CA LEU A 128 32.01 6.21 11.25
C LEU A 128 32.14 7.13 12.47
N ASP A 129 31.07 7.34 13.23
CA ASP A 129 31.06 8.24 14.38
C ASP A 129 31.91 7.68 15.54
N ALA A 130 31.68 6.43 15.94
CA ALA A 130 32.38 5.83 17.08
C ALA A 130 33.87 5.56 16.81
N HIS A 131 34.22 5.17 15.60
CA HIS A 131 35.57 4.69 15.30
C HIS A 131 36.53 5.76 14.77
N TYR A 132 36.03 6.66 13.90
CA TYR A 132 36.90 7.67 13.26
C TYR A 132 36.68 9.07 13.79
N LEU A 133 35.43 9.56 13.78
CA LEU A 133 35.17 10.97 14.14
C LEU A 133 35.43 11.25 15.60
N SER A 134 35.03 10.34 16.49
CA SER A 134 35.27 10.50 17.92
C SER A 134 36.74 10.27 18.30
N GLN A 135 37.44 9.27 17.70
CA GLN A 135 38.87 9.05 17.96
C GLN A 135 39.76 10.19 17.49
N ASN A 136 39.38 10.93 16.46
CA ASN A 136 40.11 12.10 15.98
C ASN A 136 39.64 13.40 16.59
N ASN A 137 38.78 13.37 17.63
CA ASN A 137 38.20 14.54 18.31
C ASN A 137 37.57 15.55 17.35
N ILE A 138 36.88 15.05 16.32
CA ILE A 138 36.16 15.91 15.37
C ILE A 138 34.77 16.23 15.97
N PRO A 139 34.53 17.46 16.44
CA PRO A 139 33.30 17.79 17.13
C PRO A 139 32.13 17.87 16.16
N VAL A 140 30.94 17.55 16.62
CA VAL A 140 29.69 17.93 15.96
C VAL A 140 29.56 19.45 16.06
N ILE A 141 29.51 20.14 14.94
CA ILE A 141 29.41 21.60 14.87
C ILE A 141 27.96 22.09 14.66
N GLY A 142 27.04 21.18 14.39
CA GLY A 142 25.62 21.45 14.21
C GLY A 142 24.86 20.22 13.73
N GLU A 143 23.61 20.40 13.36
CA GLU A 143 22.76 19.37 12.80
C GLU A 143 22.04 19.85 11.54
N VAL A 144 21.97 19.01 10.53
CA VAL A 144 21.10 19.20 9.37
C VAL A 144 19.76 18.56 9.67
N PHE A 145 18.69 19.28 9.52
CA PHE A 145 17.34 18.79 9.69
C PHE A 145 16.74 18.43 8.34
N GLU A 146 16.22 17.20 8.24
CA GLU A 146 15.31 16.87 7.15
C GLU A 146 13.89 17.27 7.57
N THR A 147 13.32 18.24 6.88
CA THR A 147 11.94 18.64 7.09
C THR A 147 11.06 17.99 6.05
N LYS A 148 9.92 17.49 6.49
CA LYS A 148 8.85 17.01 5.59
C LYS A 148 7.58 17.75 5.95
N ALA A 149 6.83 18.15 4.94
CA ALA A 149 5.51 18.71 5.14
C ALA A 149 4.43 17.61 5.18
N PHE A 150 3.25 17.96 5.69
CA PHE A 150 2.16 16.99 5.85
C PHE A 150 1.52 16.69 4.48
N PRO A 151 1.49 15.45 4.00
CA PRO A 151 0.92 15.12 2.70
C PRO A 151 -0.60 15.35 2.67
N LEU A 152 -1.08 16.09 1.68
CA LEU A 152 -2.51 16.39 1.51
C LEU A 152 -3.37 15.12 1.46
N VAL A 153 -2.88 14.05 0.83
CA VAL A 153 -3.60 12.79 0.70
C VAL A 153 -3.95 12.17 2.05
N VAL A 154 -3.09 12.32 3.06
CA VAL A 154 -3.32 11.80 4.42
C VAL A 154 -4.45 12.56 5.11
N ALA A 155 -4.43 13.91 5.03
CA ALA A 155 -5.53 14.75 5.53
C ALA A 155 -6.84 14.41 4.82
N TRP A 156 -6.79 14.21 3.50
CA TRP A 156 -7.95 13.90 2.68
C TRP A 156 -8.60 12.57 3.05
N LEU A 157 -7.80 11.52 3.25
CA LEU A 157 -8.25 10.19 3.66
C LEU A 157 -8.86 10.20 5.06
N LEU A 158 -8.17 10.80 6.05
CA LEU A 158 -8.67 10.92 7.42
C LEU A 158 -9.93 11.77 7.49
N GLY A 159 -9.93 12.94 6.84
CA GLY A 159 -11.07 13.85 6.80
C GLY A 159 -12.29 13.18 6.16
N GLY A 160 -12.10 12.47 5.05
CA GLY A 160 -13.15 11.70 4.39
C GLY A 160 -13.72 10.60 5.27
N ALA A 161 -12.86 9.79 5.88
CA ALA A 161 -13.28 8.69 6.77
C ALA A 161 -14.05 9.20 8.00
N LEU A 162 -13.56 10.27 8.62
CA LEU A 162 -14.24 10.94 9.75
C LEU A 162 -15.57 11.52 9.32
N PHE A 163 -15.62 12.23 8.19
CA PHE A 163 -16.87 12.81 7.65
C PHE A 163 -17.94 11.73 7.44
N PHE A 164 -17.63 10.62 6.76
CA PHE A 164 -18.62 9.56 6.52
C PHE A 164 -19.03 8.87 7.80
N THR A 165 -18.14 8.66 8.76
CA THR A 165 -18.46 8.07 10.05
C THR A 165 -19.47 8.93 10.81
N LEU A 166 -19.25 10.24 10.88
CA LEU A 166 -20.16 11.19 11.53
C LEU A 166 -21.46 11.38 10.73
N ARG A 167 -21.36 11.56 9.42
CA ARG A 167 -22.52 11.79 8.53
C ARG A 167 -23.51 10.64 8.54
N LEU A 168 -23.00 9.41 8.63
CA LEU A 168 -23.80 8.18 8.66
C LEU A 168 -24.08 7.69 10.08
N ARG A 169 -23.77 8.52 11.10
CA ARG A 169 -24.05 8.26 12.51
C ARG A 169 -23.47 6.93 12.99
N PHE A 170 -22.18 6.72 12.76
CA PHE A 170 -21.45 5.52 13.14
C PHE A 170 -22.08 4.24 12.56
N VAL A 171 -22.37 4.24 11.26
CA VAL A 171 -22.93 3.08 10.55
C VAL A 171 -22.11 1.82 10.75
N ASN A 172 -20.78 1.96 10.87
CA ASN A 172 -19.82 0.90 11.15
C ASN A 172 -20.07 0.15 12.47
N VAL A 173 -20.59 0.83 13.49
CA VAL A 173 -20.96 0.21 14.77
C VAL A 173 -22.41 -0.30 14.72
N ARG A 174 -23.33 0.56 14.29
CA ARG A 174 -24.79 0.29 14.35
C ARG A 174 -25.23 -0.86 13.46
N LEU A 175 -24.58 -1.09 12.33
CA LEU A 175 -24.98 -2.11 11.36
C LEU A 175 -23.97 -3.25 11.24
N PHE A 176 -22.99 -3.34 12.14
CA PHE A 176 -21.96 -4.37 12.09
C PHE A 176 -22.54 -5.80 12.20
N LEU A 177 -23.40 -6.04 13.18
CA LEU A 177 -24.05 -7.35 13.35
C LEU A 177 -24.99 -7.66 12.17
N HIS A 178 -25.67 -6.65 11.65
CA HIS A 178 -26.51 -6.80 10.47
C HIS A 178 -25.71 -7.19 9.21
N ALA A 179 -24.47 -6.71 9.10
CA ALA A 179 -23.56 -7.14 8.02
C ALA A 179 -23.27 -8.66 8.06
N ILE A 180 -23.06 -9.21 9.25
CA ILE A 180 -22.86 -10.64 9.46
C ILE A 180 -24.12 -11.44 9.07
N ASP A 181 -25.30 -10.95 9.45
CA ASP A 181 -26.57 -11.60 9.10
C ASP A 181 -26.81 -11.60 7.57
N LEU A 182 -26.47 -10.52 6.87
CA LEU A 182 -26.56 -10.43 5.40
C LEU A 182 -25.62 -11.46 4.72
N VAL A 183 -24.37 -11.55 5.17
CA VAL A 183 -23.40 -12.51 4.61
C VAL A 183 -23.83 -13.96 4.84
N ARG A 184 -24.51 -14.23 5.97
CA ARG A 184 -25.09 -15.56 6.27
C ARG A 184 -26.33 -15.89 5.46
N GLY A 185 -26.84 -14.94 4.65
CA GLY A 185 -28.03 -15.16 3.81
C GLY A 185 -29.36 -15.13 4.58
N LYS A 186 -29.39 -14.57 5.82
CA LYS A 186 -30.60 -14.54 6.65
C LYS A 186 -31.78 -13.80 6.00
N PHE A 187 -31.48 -12.87 5.08
CA PHE A 187 -32.47 -12.05 4.39
C PHE A 187 -32.67 -12.45 2.92
N ASP A 188 -32.16 -13.61 2.50
CA ASP A 188 -32.34 -14.15 1.15
C ASP A 188 -33.74 -14.76 1.02
N ASP A 189 -34.73 -13.95 0.69
CA ASP A 189 -36.16 -14.33 0.59
C ASP A 189 -36.48 -15.37 -0.50
N GLY A 190 -35.52 -15.83 -1.30
CA GLY A 190 -35.70 -16.80 -2.40
C GLY A 190 -36.74 -16.45 -3.47
N LYS A 191 -37.57 -15.43 -3.21
CA LYS A 191 -38.76 -15.04 -3.98
C LYS A 191 -38.51 -13.91 -5.00
N LYS A 192 -37.46 -13.10 -4.83
CA LYS A 192 -37.11 -12.02 -5.76
C LYS A 192 -35.89 -12.41 -6.58
N LYS A 193 -35.97 -12.26 -7.90
CA LYS A 193 -34.79 -12.41 -8.80
C LYS A 193 -33.84 -11.23 -8.55
N ALA A 194 -33.02 -11.32 -7.52
CA ALA A 194 -31.95 -10.33 -7.31
C ALA A 194 -30.99 -10.32 -8.51
N VAL A 195 -30.71 -9.13 -9.03
CA VAL A 195 -29.79 -8.94 -10.17
C VAL A 195 -28.37 -8.95 -9.66
N GLY A 196 -27.47 -9.72 -10.28
CA GLY A 196 -26.07 -9.82 -9.92
C GLY A 196 -25.43 -11.10 -10.44
N GLU A 197 -24.10 -11.21 -10.32
CA GLU A 197 -23.33 -12.34 -10.82
C GLU A 197 -22.87 -13.30 -9.70
N VAL A 198 -22.67 -12.77 -8.48
CA VAL A 198 -22.10 -13.48 -7.31
C VAL A 198 -22.95 -13.25 -6.06
N THR A 199 -22.77 -14.10 -5.02
CA THR A 199 -23.43 -13.91 -3.72
C THR A 199 -22.74 -12.83 -2.88
N HIS A 200 -23.37 -12.36 -1.79
CA HIS A 200 -22.75 -11.46 -0.79
C HIS A 200 -21.41 -12.00 -0.28
N PHE A 201 -21.37 -13.27 0.11
CA PHE A 201 -20.15 -13.95 0.58
C PHE A 201 -19.06 -13.97 -0.49
N GLN A 202 -19.42 -14.26 -1.75
CA GLN A 202 -18.46 -14.26 -2.85
C GLN A 202 -17.95 -12.86 -3.21
N ALA A 203 -18.79 -11.82 -3.13
CA ALA A 203 -18.37 -10.45 -3.32
C ALA A 203 -17.43 -10.00 -2.21
N LEU A 204 -17.79 -10.26 -0.94
CA LEU A 204 -16.96 -9.96 0.22
C LEU A 204 -15.61 -10.69 0.14
N THR A 205 -15.60 -12.00 -0.15
CA THR A 205 -14.34 -12.76 -0.24
C THR A 205 -13.49 -12.34 -1.44
N THR A 206 -14.09 -11.87 -2.53
CA THR A 206 -13.35 -11.31 -3.66
C THR A 206 -12.71 -9.97 -3.27
N ALA A 207 -13.41 -9.12 -2.54
CA ALA A 207 -12.89 -7.87 -2.04
C ALA A 207 -11.82 -8.11 -0.95
N LEU A 208 -12.08 -9.00 0.02
CA LEU A 208 -11.06 -9.43 0.98
C LEU A 208 -9.84 -10.08 0.32
N SER A 209 -10.01 -10.74 -0.82
CA SER A 209 -8.88 -11.28 -1.59
C SER A 209 -7.97 -10.17 -2.16
N ALA A 210 -8.53 -9.00 -2.46
CA ALA A 210 -7.73 -7.85 -2.88
C ALA A 210 -7.01 -7.18 -1.70
N THR A 211 -7.71 -7.02 -0.57
CA THR A 211 -7.23 -6.29 0.60
C THR A 211 -6.37 -7.15 1.51
N VAL A 212 -6.83 -8.35 1.88
CA VAL A 212 -6.07 -9.27 2.76
C VAL A 212 -4.96 -9.95 1.94
N GLY A 213 -3.85 -9.28 1.86
CA GLY A 213 -2.68 -9.65 1.09
C GLY A 213 -1.38 -9.39 1.87
N LEU A 214 -0.32 -9.08 1.14
CA LEU A 214 0.95 -8.73 1.78
C LEU A 214 0.94 -7.33 2.44
N GLY A 215 -0.10 -6.53 2.22
CA GLY A 215 -0.35 -5.33 3.01
C GLY A 215 -0.47 -5.60 4.50
N ASN A 216 -1.16 -6.68 4.87
CA ASN A 216 -1.39 -7.10 6.27
C ASN A 216 -0.18 -7.73 6.95
N ILE A 217 0.75 -8.25 6.18
CA ILE A 217 1.95 -8.94 6.65
C ILE A 217 3.16 -8.01 6.50
N ALA A 218 3.57 -7.75 5.27
CA ALA A 218 4.71 -6.92 4.96
C ALA A 218 4.45 -5.43 5.22
N GLY A 219 3.26 -4.92 4.88
CA GLY A 219 2.90 -3.51 5.09
C GLY A 219 2.89 -3.12 6.57
N VAL A 220 2.39 -3.99 7.45
CA VAL A 220 2.42 -3.78 8.91
C VAL A 220 3.85 -3.80 9.43
N ALA A 221 4.66 -4.76 8.97
CA ALA A 221 6.07 -4.84 9.36
C ALA A 221 6.87 -3.59 8.92
N ILE A 222 6.62 -3.10 7.69
CA ILE A 222 7.19 -1.83 7.21
C ILE A 222 6.71 -0.66 8.09
N ALA A 223 5.42 -0.61 8.46
CA ALA A 223 4.89 0.45 9.33
C ALA A 223 5.60 0.50 10.68
N ILE A 224 5.80 -0.67 11.31
CA ILE A 224 6.45 -0.76 12.61
C ILE A 224 7.96 -0.49 12.48
N GLY A 225 8.61 -1.01 11.45
CA GLY A 225 10.04 -0.80 11.21
C GLY A 225 10.41 0.65 10.95
N THR A 226 9.55 1.41 10.22
CA THR A 226 9.82 2.80 9.84
C THR A 226 9.14 3.84 10.74
N GLY A 227 7.97 3.52 11.31
CA GLY A 227 7.18 4.43 12.15
C GLY A 227 7.09 4.01 13.62
N GLY A 228 7.73 2.91 13.99
CA GLY A 228 7.64 2.36 15.34
C GLY A 228 6.26 1.74 15.66
N PRO A 229 6.12 1.17 16.88
CA PRO A 229 4.88 0.51 17.34
C PRO A 229 3.63 1.40 17.26
N GLY A 230 3.79 2.73 17.44
CA GLY A 230 2.69 3.70 17.42
C GLY A 230 1.94 3.79 16.09
N ALA A 231 2.59 3.44 14.97
CA ALA A 231 1.94 3.39 13.66
C ALA A 231 0.73 2.43 13.65
N THR A 232 0.80 1.34 14.45
CA THR A 232 -0.29 0.37 14.61
C THR A 232 -1.58 1.00 15.15
N PHE A 233 -1.46 1.92 16.13
CA PHE A 233 -2.63 2.64 16.66
C PHE A 233 -3.37 3.41 15.56
N TRP A 234 -2.62 4.15 14.75
CA TRP A 234 -3.18 4.94 13.65
C TRP A 234 -3.76 4.05 12.55
N MET A 235 -3.14 2.89 12.28
CA MET A 235 -3.71 1.90 11.36
C MET A 235 -5.08 1.41 11.84
N ILE A 236 -5.22 1.03 13.11
CA ILE A 236 -6.48 0.54 13.70
C ILE A 236 -7.56 1.64 13.63
N LEU A 237 -7.21 2.87 14.02
CA LEU A 237 -8.15 4.00 14.01
C LEU A 237 -8.65 4.31 12.60
N VAL A 238 -7.74 4.35 11.61
CA VAL A 238 -8.09 4.58 10.20
C VAL A 238 -8.90 3.42 9.65
N GLY A 239 -8.59 2.18 10.00
CA GLY A 239 -9.37 1.00 9.65
C GLY A 239 -10.81 1.12 10.16
N PHE A 240 -11.00 1.49 11.43
CA PHE A 240 -12.31 1.69 12.06
C PHE A 240 -13.13 2.80 11.39
N LEU A 241 -12.53 3.97 11.17
CA LEU A 241 -13.21 5.07 10.48
C LEU A 241 -13.46 4.74 9.01
N GLY A 242 -12.50 4.06 8.37
CA GLY A 242 -12.55 3.63 6.98
C GLY A 242 -13.71 2.68 6.64
N MET A 243 -14.22 1.92 7.62
CA MET A 243 -15.43 1.10 7.43
C MET A 243 -16.61 1.91 6.87
N SER A 244 -16.78 3.16 7.32
CA SER A 244 -17.85 4.05 6.84
C SER A 244 -17.60 4.55 5.40
N SER A 245 -16.34 4.74 5.01
CA SER A 245 -15.95 5.01 3.63
C SER A 245 -16.24 3.82 2.72
N LYS A 246 -15.87 2.60 3.14
CA LYS A 246 -16.18 1.34 2.44
C LYS A 246 -17.68 1.16 2.21
N PHE A 247 -18.47 1.37 3.26
CA PHE A 247 -19.95 1.38 3.12
C PHE A 247 -20.41 2.31 2.01
N THR A 248 -19.89 3.54 2.02
CA THR A 248 -20.30 4.59 1.08
C THR A 248 -19.96 4.23 -0.36
N GLU A 249 -18.72 3.80 -0.63
CA GLU A 249 -18.28 3.46 -1.99
C GLU A 249 -18.97 2.22 -2.54
N CYS A 250 -19.20 1.19 -1.71
CA CYS A 250 -19.86 -0.03 -2.15
C CYS A 250 -21.37 0.17 -2.37
N LEU A 251 -22.04 0.96 -1.53
CA LEU A 251 -23.42 1.37 -1.77
C LEU A 251 -23.55 2.14 -3.10
N LEU A 252 -22.66 3.11 -3.35
CA LEU A 252 -22.67 3.87 -4.61
C LEU A 252 -22.33 2.97 -5.80
N GLY A 253 -21.38 2.07 -5.67
CA GLY A 253 -21.05 1.08 -6.70
C GLY A 253 -22.23 0.22 -7.10
N GLN A 254 -23.05 -0.22 -6.13
CA GLN A 254 -24.28 -0.95 -6.37
C GLN A 254 -25.37 -0.07 -6.99
N LYS A 255 -25.53 1.17 -6.50
CA LYS A 255 -26.58 2.09 -6.96
C LYS A 255 -26.41 2.50 -8.42
N TYR A 256 -25.17 2.69 -8.87
CA TYR A 256 -24.84 3.17 -10.21
C TYR A 256 -24.30 2.10 -11.15
N ARG A 257 -24.40 0.82 -10.77
CA ARG A 257 -24.01 -0.29 -11.67
C ARG A 257 -24.91 -0.39 -12.89
N LYS A 258 -24.34 -0.90 -13.98
CA LYS A 258 -25.03 -1.14 -15.24
C LYS A 258 -25.00 -2.62 -15.58
N THR A 259 -26.10 -3.14 -16.07
CA THR A 259 -26.16 -4.50 -16.64
C THR A 259 -25.99 -4.40 -18.15
N ARG A 260 -24.99 -5.07 -18.70
CA ARG A 260 -24.74 -5.14 -20.13
C ARG A 260 -25.71 -6.09 -20.82
N LYS A 261 -25.78 -6.02 -22.17
CA LYS A 261 -26.60 -6.93 -22.97
C LYS A 261 -26.22 -8.41 -22.81
N ASP A 262 -24.95 -8.70 -22.52
CA ASP A 262 -24.44 -10.05 -22.24
C ASP A 262 -24.66 -10.50 -20.77
N GLY A 263 -25.42 -9.73 -19.98
CA GLY A 263 -25.74 -10.02 -18.58
C GLY A 263 -24.63 -9.70 -17.58
N LYS A 264 -23.45 -9.23 -18.02
CA LYS A 264 -22.35 -8.85 -17.12
C LYS A 264 -22.64 -7.54 -16.41
N ILE A 265 -22.27 -7.49 -15.15
CA ILE A 265 -22.38 -6.28 -14.32
C ILE A 265 -21.14 -5.40 -14.52
N MET A 266 -21.40 -4.12 -14.75
CA MET A 266 -20.39 -3.07 -14.83
C MET A 266 -20.67 -2.04 -13.74
N GLY A 267 -19.87 -2.01 -12.71
CA GLY A 267 -19.99 -1.08 -11.59
C GLY A 267 -18.62 -0.68 -11.05
N GLY A 268 -18.62 0.16 -10.03
CA GLY A 268 -17.41 0.70 -9.42
C GLY A 268 -17.38 2.23 -9.45
N ALA A 269 -16.29 2.81 -8.95
CA ALA A 269 -16.18 4.25 -8.77
C ALA A 269 -16.35 5.05 -10.08
N MET A 270 -15.85 4.54 -11.20
CA MET A 270 -15.98 5.21 -12.50
C MET A 270 -17.44 5.44 -12.90
N HIS A 271 -18.37 4.58 -12.48
CA HIS A 271 -19.79 4.73 -12.80
C HIS A 271 -20.49 5.74 -11.90
N TYR A 272 -20.31 5.70 -10.57
CA TYR A 272 -20.93 6.72 -9.73
C TYR A 272 -20.28 8.09 -9.85
N LEU A 273 -18.99 8.18 -10.20
CA LEU A 273 -18.34 9.44 -10.53
C LEU A 273 -18.92 10.03 -11.83
N SER A 274 -19.03 9.23 -12.89
CA SER A 274 -19.54 9.74 -14.17
C SER A 274 -21.06 9.99 -14.16
N ASP A 275 -21.86 9.00 -13.75
CA ASP A 275 -23.32 9.08 -13.82
C ASP A 275 -23.92 9.80 -12.61
N GLY A 276 -23.38 9.55 -11.40
CA GLY A 276 -23.88 10.19 -10.17
C GLY A 276 -23.65 11.70 -10.15
N LEU A 277 -22.48 12.18 -10.61
CA LEU A 277 -22.21 13.62 -10.72
C LEU A 277 -22.93 14.27 -11.91
N LYS A 278 -23.23 13.50 -12.97
CA LYS A 278 -24.11 13.98 -14.04
C LYS A 278 -25.51 14.33 -13.53
N GLU A 279 -26.07 13.55 -12.58
CA GLU A 279 -27.35 13.87 -11.94
C GLU A 279 -27.32 15.14 -11.09
N LEU A 280 -26.13 15.60 -10.70
CA LEU A 280 -25.89 16.88 -10.00
C LEU A 280 -25.53 18.02 -10.97
N ASN A 281 -25.73 17.86 -12.27
CA ASN A 281 -25.32 18.79 -13.34
C ASN A 281 -23.77 19.01 -13.42
N LEU A 282 -22.97 18.11 -12.85
CA LEU A 282 -21.50 18.17 -12.85
C LEU A 282 -20.88 17.17 -13.85
N LYS A 283 -21.47 17.03 -15.04
CA LYS A 283 -21.07 16.02 -16.05
C LYS A 283 -19.58 16.06 -16.42
N HIS A 284 -19.00 17.25 -16.63
CA HIS A 284 -17.61 17.37 -17.03
C HIS A 284 -16.64 16.98 -15.90
N LEU A 285 -16.93 17.44 -14.69
CA LEU A 285 -16.19 17.06 -13.49
C LEU A 285 -16.28 15.53 -13.27
N GLY A 286 -17.48 14.97 -13.35
CA GLY A 286 -17.69 13.52 -13.19
C GLY A 286 -16.93 12.69 -14.22
N GLY A 287 -16.91 13.10 -15.48
CA GLY A 287 -16.13 12.44 -16.53
C GLY A 287 -14.61 12.52 -16.29
N PHE A 288 -14.11 13.67 -15.83
CA PHE A 288 -12.71 13.86 -15.49
C PHE A 288 -12.29 12.98 -14.29
N LEU A 289 -13.07 13.03 -13.19
CA LEU A 289 -12.77 12.25 -11.99
C LEU A 289 -12.83 10.74 -12.25
N ALA A 290 -13.82 10.29 -13.06
CA ALA A 290 -13.92 8.88 -13.46
C ALA A 290 -12.71 8.44 -14.31
N GLY A 291 -12.25 9.26 -15.24
CA GLY A 291 -11.06 9.00 -16.04
C GLY A 291 -9.79 8.95 -15.21
N LEU A 292 -9.60 9.92 -14.32
CA LEU A 292 -8.47 9.97 -13.38
C LEU A 292 -8.46 8.73 -12.48
N PHE A 293 -9.60 8.40 -11.87
CA PHE A 293 -9.76 7.18 -11.07
C PHE A 293 -9.33 5.93 -11.85
N CYS A 294 -9.81 5.77 -13.10
CA CYS A 294 -9.46 4.60 -13.90
C CYS A 294 -7.97 4.50 -14.21
N VAL A 295 -7.31 5.61 -14.54
CA VAL A 295 -5.85 5.62 -14.79
C VAL A 295 -5.08 5.20 -13.55
N LEU A 296 -5.40 5.80 -12.39
CA LEU A 296 -4.76 5.47 -11.12
C LEU A 296 -5.03 4.03 -10.68
N CYS A 297 -6.27 3.52 -10.88
CA CYS A 297 -6.63 2.14 -10.57
C CYS A 297 -5.89 1.12 -11.44
N VAL A 298 -5.68 1.42 -12.72
CA VAL A 298 -4.85 0.58 -13.61
C VAL A 298 -3.41 0.56 -13.11
N GLY A 299 -2.83 1.72 -12.79
CA GLY A 299 -1.48 1.80 -12.20
C GLY A 299 -1.38 1.05 -10.87
N ALA A 300 -2.36 1.24 -9.96
CA ALA A 300 -2.45 0.52 -8.69
C ALA A 300 -2.53 -1.00 -8.89
N SER A 301 -3.26 -1.45 -9.93
CA SER A 301 -3.36 -2.87 -10.26
C SER A 301 -2.03 -3.48 -10.72
N PHE A 302 -1.18 -2.72 -11.41
CA PHE A 302 0.16 -3.17 -11.81
C PHE A 302 1.16 -3.12 -10.66
N GLY A 303 1.08 -2.09 -9.79
CA GLY A 303 1.93 -1.91 -8.61
C GLY A 303 1.50 -2.74 -7.42
N GLY A 304 0.68 -2.13 -6.53
CA GLY A 304 0.28 -2.70 -5.24
C GLY A 304 -0.50 -3.99 -5.34
N GLY A 305 -1.37 -4.10 -6.35
CA GLY A 305 -2.17 -5.30 -6.61
C GLY A 305 -1.42 -6.42 -7.33
N ASN A 306 -0.18 -6.21 -7.77
CA ASN A 306 0.58 -7.18 -8.57
C ASN A 306 2.07 -7.22 -8.17
N ALA A 307 2.90 -6.31 -8.71
CA ALA A 307 4.36 -6.37 -8.54
C ALA A 307 4.80 -6.34 -7.06
N PHE A 308 4.11 -5.55 -6.21
CA PHE A 308 4.34 -5.52 -4.76
C PHE A 308 4.10 -6.89 -4.11
N GLN A 309 3.06 -7.59 -4.54
CA GLN A 309 2.73 -8.93 -4.03
C GLN A 309 3.83 -9.93 -4.39
N VAL A 310 4.35 -9.84 -5.63
CA VAL A 310 5.45 -10.71 -6.09
C VAL A 310 6.73 -10.43 -5.31
N VAL A 311 7.16 -9.17 -5.22
CA VAL A 311 8.44 -8.81 -4.58
C VAL A 311 8.45 -9.16 -3.10
N GLN A 312 7.36 -8.89 -2.37
CA GLN A 312 7.29 -9.16 -0.93
C GLN A 312 7.18 -10.65 -0.62
N SER A 313 6.40 -11.41 -1.42
CA SER A 313 6.32 -12.86 -1.26
C SER A 313 7.64 -13.55 -1.61
N LEU A 314 8.28 -13.12 -2.68
CA LEU A 314 9.59 -13.64 -3.08
C LEU A 314 10.65 -13.35 -2.02
N GLY A 315 10.66 -12.15 -1.43
CA GLY A 315 11.59 -11.78 -0.36
C GLY A 315 11.53 -12.74 0.82
N LEU A 316 10.31 -13.13 1.23
CA LEU A 316 10.11 -14.13 2.29
C LEU A 316 10.52 -15.54 1.81
N ILE A 317 10.08 -15.96 0.61
CA ILE A 317 10.34 -17.31 0.10
C ILE A 317 11.84 -17.56 -0.11
N LYS A 318 12.61 -16.54 -0.47
CA LYS A 318 14.09 -16.61 -0.55
C LYS A 318 14.77 -17.01 0.77
N THR A 319 14.15 -16.72 1.92
CA THR A 319 14.68 -17.15 3.22
C THR A 319 14.54 -18.65 3.46
N VAL A 320 13.55 -19.27 2.80
CA VAL A 320 13.25 -20.71 2.91
C VAL A 320 13.83 -21.51 1.74
N ILE A 321 13.90 -20.91 0.55
CA ILE A 321 14.43 -21.51 -0.67
C ILE A 321 15.59 -20.64 -1.20
N PRO A 322 16.82 -20.80 -0.66
CA PRO A 322 17.97 -19.95 -1.01
C PRO A 322 18.33 -19.95 -2.50
N SER A 323 18.04 -21.02 -3.26
CA SER A 323 18.31 -21.10 -4.70
C SER A 323 17.55 -20.03 -5.52
N LEU A 324 16.45 -19.48 -4.99
CA LEU A 324 15.74 -18.36 -5.62
C LEU A 324 16.45 -17.01 -5.49
N GLN A 325 17.53 -16.91 -4.70
CA GLN A 325 18.36 -15.69 -4.65
C GLN A 325 19.06 -15.46 -5.99
N SER A 326 19.64 -16.52 -6.56
CA SER A 326 20.32 -16.47 -7.87
C SER A 326 19.36 -16.49 -9.06
N SER A 327 18.14 -16.96 -8.89
CA SER A 327 17.18 -17.14 -9.97
C SER A 327 15.76 -16.67 -9.63
N PRO A 328 15.57 -15.39 -9.26
CA PRO A 328 14.26 -14.85 -8.84
C PRO A 328 13.22 -14.90 -9.96
N TRP A 329 13.64 -14.86 -11.20
CA TRP A 329 12.78 -14.93 -12.38
C TRP A 329 12.00 -16.25 -12.50
N LEU A 330 12.48 -17.36 -11.91
CA LEU A 330 11.73 -18.63 -11.86
C LEU A 330 10.42 -18.48 -11.08
N TYR A 331 10.47 -17.78 -9.95
CA TYR A 331 9.27 -17.45 -9.19
C TYR A 331 8.32 -16.55 -9.98
N GLY A 332 8.86 -15.55 -10.69
CA GLY A 332 8.09 -14.70 -11.58
C GLY A 332 7.35 -15.47 -12.67
N ILE A 333 8.00 -16.44 -13.32
CA ILE A 333 7.35 -17.32 -14.32
C ILE A 333 6.22 -18.13 -13.66
N LEU A 334 6.48 -18.77 -12.52
CA LEU A 334 5.47 -19.58 -11.81
C LEU A 334 4.22 -18.74 -11.48
N MET A 335 4.42 -17.55 -10.90
CA MET A 335 3.31 -16.65 -10.55
C MET A 335 2.56 -16.18 -11.79
N THR A 336 3.28 -15.83 -12.86
CA THR A 336 2.69 -15.39 -14.13
C THR A 336 1.77 -16.47 -14.72
N LEU A 337 2.22 -17.73 -14.75
CA LEU A 337 1.43 -18.83 -15.25
C LEU A 337 0.18 -19.08 -14.41
N LEU A 338 0.32 -19.14 -13.09
CA LEU A 338 -0.81 -19.42 -12.18
C LEU A 338 -1.86 -18.30 -12.20
N VAL A 339 -1.43 -17.06 -12.15
CA VAL A 339 -2.33 -15.90 -12.23
C VAL A 339 -3.03 -15.88 -13.59
N GLY A 340 -2.28 -16.11 -14.68
CA GLY A 340 -2.82 -16.15 -16.04
C GLY A 340 -3.95 -17.17 -16.20
N LEU A 341 -3.82 -18.37 -15.63
CA LEU A 341 -4.85 -19.40 -15.68
C LEU A 341 -6.18 -18.97 -15.06
N VAL A 342 -6.15 -18.15 -14.00
CA VAL A 342 -7.37 -17.75 -13.30
C VAL A 342 -8.01 -16.51 -13.91
N ILE A 343 -7.22 -15.49 -14.29
CA ILE A 343 -7.77 -14.21 -14.75
C ILE A 343 -8.46 -14.29 -16.11
N ILE A 344 -8.19 -15.33 -16.91
CA ILE A 344 -8.88 -15.58 -18.17
C ILE A 344 -10.38 -15.84 -17.94
N GLY A 345 -10.75 -16.54 -16.85
CA GLY A 345 -12.13 -16.89 -16.52
C GLY A 345 -13.00 -15.73 -15.98
N GLY A 346 -12.43 -14.56 -15.76
CA GLY A 346 -13.12 -13.36 -15.27
C GLY A 346 -13.66 -13.50 -13.84
N ILE A 347 -14.61 -12.61 -13.45
CA ILE A 347 -15.07 -12.48 -12.05
C ILE A 347 -15.61 -13.79 -11.44
N LYS A 348 -16.30 -14.61 -12.22
CA LYS A 348 -16.86 -15.88 -11.71
C LYS A 348 -15.75 -16.87 -11.32
N SER A 349 -14.68 -16.95 -12.10
CA SER A 349 -13.51 -17.78 -11.79
C SER A 349 -12.77 -17.24 -10.56
N ILE A 350 -12.51 -15.93 -10.55
CA ILE A 350 -11.85 -15.24 -9.44
C ILE A 350 -12.64 -15.44 -8.14
N ALA A 351 -13.94 -15.15 -8.13
CA ALA A 351 -14.79 -15.31 -6.95
C ALA A 351 -14.85 -16.77 -6.45
N LYS A 352 -14.84 -17.76 -7.36
CA LYS A 352 -14.81 -19.18 -7.02
C LYS A 352 -13.49 -19.58 -6.33
N VAL A 353 -12.36 -19.02 -6.78
CA VAL A 353 -11.05 -19.26 -6.17
C VAL A 353 -10.95 -18.51 -4.84
N ALA A 354 -11.27 -17.22 -4.83
CA ALA A 354 -11.21 -16.37 -3.65
C ALA A 354 -12.06 -16.90 -2.49
N SER A 355 -13.29 -17.35 -2.76
CA SER A 355 -14.19 -17.88 -1.72
C SER A 355 -13.68 -19.14 -1.01
N LYS A 356 -12.68 -19.82 -1.56
CA LYS A 356 -12.02 -20.98 -0.95
C LYS A 356 -10.66 -20.63 -0.35
N VAL A 357 -9.85 -19.90 -1.11
CA VAL A 357 -8.46 -19.59 -0.73
C VAL A 357 -8.42 -18.60 0.42
N VAL A 358 -9.22 -17.52 0.37
CA VAL A 358 -9.16 -16.45 1.38
C VAL A 358 -9.49 -16.94 2.79
N PRO A 359 -10.60 -17.64 3.04
CA PRO A 359 -10.88 -18.16 4.39
C PRO A 359 -9.80 -19.13 4.89
N ALA A 360 -9.28 -19.99 4.01
CA ALA A 360 -8.26 -20.98 4.39
C ALA A 360 -6.93 -20.30 4.75
N MET A 361 -6.42 -19.39 3.90
CA MET A 361 -5.16 -18.68 4.16
C MET A 361 -5.26 -17.81 5.41
N CYS A 362 -6.37 -17.06 5.59
CA CYS A 362 -6.61 -16.27 6.78
C CYS A 362 -6.65 -17.13 8.04
N ALA A 363 -7.34 -18.27 8.00
CA ALA A 363 -7.41 -19.18 9.16
C ALA A 363 -6.02 -19.68 9.56
N VAL A 364 -5.20 -20.14 8.62
CA VAL A 364 -3.83 -20.60 8.90
C VAL A 364 -2.99 -19.49 9.52
N TYR A 365 -3.04 -18.29 8.94
CA TYR A 365 -2.29 -17.15 9.42
C TYR A 365 -2.73 -16.69 10.82
N LEU A 366 -4.05 -16.53 11.02
CA LEU A 366 -4.62 -16.12 12.30
C LEU A 366 -4.38 -17.14 13.41
N LEU A 367 -4.44 -18.45 13.10
CA LEU A 367 -4.11 -19.50 14.06
C LEU A 367 -2.64 -19.42 14.49
N ALA A 368 -1.73 -19.16 13.57
CA ALA A 368 -0.32 -19.00 13.91
C ALA A 368 -0.08 -17.77 14.78
N CYS A 369 -0.64 -16.61 14.41
CA CYS A 369 -0.58 -15.42 15.25
C CYS A 369 -1.20 -15.68 16.63
N ALA A 370 -2.36 -16.31 16.69
CA ALA A 370 -3.03 -16.64 17.96
C ALA A 370 -2.17 -17.57 18.82
N THR A 371 -1.50 -18.56 18.23
CA THR A 371 -0.59 -19.45 18.95
C THR A 371 0.55 -18.66 19.62
N ILE A 372 1.20 -17.76 18.88
CA ILE A 372 2.26 -16.91 19.41
C ILE A 372 1.72 -16.00 20.52
N LEU A 373 0.57 -15.38 20.32
CA LEU A 373 -0.05 -14.50 21.32
C LEU A 373 -0.50 -15.25 22.59
N VAL A 374 -0.90 -16.53 22.47
CA VAL A 374 -1.24 -17.36 23.63
C VAL A 374 0.04 -17.73 24.42
N ILE A 375 1.14 -18.07 23.72
CA ILE A 375 2.44 -18.35 24.36
C ILE A 375 2.93 -17.12 25.14
N HIS A 376 2.77 -15.92 24.56
CA HIS A 376 3.18 -14.65 25.12
C HIS A 376 2.01 -13.84 25.69
N PHE A 377 1.02 -14.50 26.29
CA PHE A 377 -0.21 -13.82 26.75
C PHE A 377 0.07 -12.73 27.80
N SER A 378 1.07 -12.95 28.66
CA SER A 378 1.50 -11.97 29.68
C SER A 378 2.04 -10.67 29.10
N ASP A 379 2.54 -10.70 27.85
CA ASP A 379 3.23 -9.57 27.21
C ASP A 379 2.27 -8.68 26.41
N ILE A 380 1.04 -9.17 26.13
CA ILE A 380 0.02 -8.45 25.37
C ILE A 380 -0.33 -7.08 25.99
N PRO A 381 -0.57 -6.95 27.32
CA PRO A 381 -0.88 -5.64 27.91
C PRO A 381 0.27 -4.64 27.77
N ALA A 382 1.52 -5.10 27.88
CA ALA A 382 2.71 -4.27 27.70
C ALA A 382 2.82 -3.79 26.23
N ALA A 383 2.61 -4.69 25.26
CA ALA A 383 2.61 -4.36 23.84
C ALA A 383 1.52 -3.34 23.48
N ILE A 384 0.30 -3.50 23.98
CA ILE A 384 -0.80 -2.54 23.77
C ILE A 384 -0.44 -1.17 24.38
N SER A 385 0.11 -1.17 25.60
CA SER A 385 0.57 0.07 26.25
C SER A 385 1.67 0.75 25.43
N LEU A 386 2.61 -0.01 24.88
CA LEU A 386 3.67 0.50 24.01
C LEU A 386 3.10 1.11 22.72
N ILE A 387 2.15 0.43 22.07
CA ILE A 387 1.45 0.95 20.87
C ILE A 387 0.81 2.31 21.17
N ILE A 388 0.06 2.41 22.26
CA ILE A 388 -0.64 3.64 22.63
C ILE A 388 0.35 4.76 22.98
N LYS A 389 1.34 4.47 23.84
CA LYS A 389 2.34 5.47 24.24
C LYS A 389 3.13 5.98 23.03
N SER A 390 3.60 5.07 22.17
CA SER A 390 4.36 5.43 20.97
C SER A 390 3.53 6.23 19.97
N ALA A 391 2.23 5.98 19.87
CA ALA A 391 1.34 6.71 18.95
C ALA A 391 1.21 8.20 19.29
N PHE A 392 1.38 8.56 20.57
CA PHE A 392 1.26 9.92 21.09
C PHE A 392 2.59 10.42 21.67
N SER A 393 3.71 9.78 21.34
CA SER A 393 5.03 10.26 21.74
C SER A 393 5.40 11.53 20.98
N PHE A 394 5.76 12.56 21.74
CA PHE A 394 6.30 13.81 21.24
C PHE A 394 7.80 13.95 21.55
N ASP A 395 8.48 12.85 21.90
CA ASP A 395 9.91 12.87 22.27
C ASP A 395 10.79 13.39 21.13
N ALA A 396 10.41 13.13 19.88
CA ALA A 396 11.01 13.70 18.67
C ALA A 396 10.29 14.99 18.19
N GLY A 397 9.56 15.66 19.08
CA GLY A 397 8.74 16.83 18.74
C GLY A 397 7.47 16.51 17.96
N VAL A 398 6.79 17.57 17.47
CA VAL A 398 5.57 17.41 16.64
C VAL A 398 5.85 16.62 15.37
N GLY A 399 7.05 16.69 14.83
CA GLY A 399 7.48 15.95 13.64
C GLY A 399 7.44 14.44 13.83
N GLY A 400 7.92 13.94 14.97
CA GLY A 400 7.88 12.52 15.31
C GLY A 400 6.44 12.00 15.34
N PHE A 401 5.54 12.70 16.04
CA PHE A 401 4.12 12.37 16.08
C PHE A 401 3.47 12.32 14.69
N LEU A 402 3.67 13.39 13.87
CA LEU A 402 3.10 13.47 12.52
C LEU A 402 3.68 12.38 11.60
N GLY A 403 4.97 12.06 11.72
CA GLY A 403 5.61 10.99 10.96
C GLY A 403 4.95 9.64 11.22
N ILE A 404 4.74 9.28 12.49
CA ILE A 404 4.08 8.04 12.91
C ILE A 404 2.64 7.98 12.38
N LEU A 405 1.89 9.08 12.50
CA LEU A 405 0.53 9.20 11.98
C LEU A 405 0.49 9.01 10.46
N ILE A 406 1.36 9.70 9.70
CA ILE A 406 1.44 9.59 8.24
C ILE A 406 1.70 8.15 7.80
N ILE A 407 2.67 7.49 8.44
CA ILE A 407 3.00 6.09 8.13
C ILE A 407 1.81 5.18 8.44
N GLY A 408 1.21 5.31 9.61
CA GLY A 408 0.04 4.52 10.02
C GLY A 408 -1.14 4.66 9.05
N VAL A 409 -1.47 5.90 8.64
CA VAL A 409 -2.56 6.16 7.68
C VAL A 409 -2.25 5.56 6.31
N LYS A 410 -1.03 5.80 5.77
CA LYS A 410 -0.62 5.25 4.47
C LYS A 410 -0.71 3.72 4.45
N ARG A 411 -0.18 3.04 5.48
CA ARG A 411 -0.18 1.58 5.54
C ARG A 411 -1.57 1.01 5.78
N ALA A 412 -2.42 1.68 6.59
CA ALA A 412 -3.82 1.26 6.77
C ALA A 412 -4.59 1.28 5.45
N VAL A 413 -4.54 2.40 4.72
CA VAL A 413 -5.27 2.55 3.45
C VAL A 413 -4.70 1.65 2.36
N PHE A 414 -3.38 1.45 2.34
CA PHE A 414 -2.75 0.48 1.45
C PHE A 414 -3.26 -0.95 1.68
N SER A 415 -3.54 -1.32 2.94
CA SER A 415 -4.03 -2.64 3.32
C SER A 415 -5.54 -2.77 3.06
N ASN A 416 -6.37 -1.91 3.70
CA ASN A 416 -7.83 -2.07 3.67
C ASN A 416 -8.53 -1.38 2.49
N GLU A 417 -7.83 -0.57 1.73
CA GLU A 417 -8.35 0.13 0.53
C GLU A 417 -9.56 1.04 0.81
N ALA A 418 -9.78 1.47 2.06
CA ALA A 418 -10.95 2.29 2.40
C ALA A 418 -10.81 3.72 1.89
N GLY A 419 -11.80 4.18 1.14
CA GLY A 419 -11.83 5.53 0.58
C GLY A 419 -11.15 5.66 -0.78
N ILE A 420 -10.56 4.59 -1.32
CA ILE A 420 -9.94 4.61 -2.65
C ILE A 420 -10.87 4.13 -3.78
N GLY A 421 -12.01 3.48 -3.47
CA GLY A 421 -13.05 3.13 -4.44
C GLY A 421 -12.86 1.81 -5.18
N SER A 422 -11.79 1.06 -4.93
CA SER A 422 -11.48 -0.22 -5.59
C SER A 422 -12.53 -1.30 -5.31
N ALA A 423 -12.88 -1.50 -4.05
CA ALA A 423 -13.81 -2.54 -3.60
C ALA A 423 -15.21 -2.40 -4.21
N ALA A 424 -15.64 -1.17 -4.52
CA ALA A 424 -16.91 -0.91 -5.21
C ALA A 424 -17.04 -1.67 -6.53
N ILE A 425 -15.90 -2.04 -7.18
CA ILE A 425 -15.89 -2.79 -8.43
C ILE A 425 -16.31 -4.24 -8.20
N ALA A 426 -15.77 -4.92 -7.16
CA ALA A 426 -16.18 -6.28 -6.82
C ALA A 426 -17.60 -6.31 -6.25
N HIS A 427 -17.87 -5.47 -5.25
CA HIS A 427 -19.16 -5.42 -4.57
C HIS A 427 -20.33 -5.08 -5.50
N SER A 428 -20.10 -4.31 -6.58
CA SER A 428 -21.14 -4.03 -7.58
C SER A 428 -21.70 -5.29 -8.27
N THR A 429 -20.96 -6.39 -8.26
CA THR A 429 -21.36 -7.66 -8.91
C THR A 429 -22.28 -8.53 -8.06
N ALA A 430 -22.43 -8.21 -6.76
CA ALA A 430 -23.25 -8.98 -5.85
C ALA A 430 -24.75 -8.94 -6.20
N LYS A 431 -25.44 -10.06 -5.92
CA LYS A 431 -26.89 -10.16 -6.02
C LYS A 431 -27.52 -9.48 -4.80
N VAL A 432 -28.19 -8.35 -5.02
CA VAL A 432 -28.82 -7.57 -3.95
C VAL A 432 -30.25 -7.18 -4.32
N ASN A 433 -31.09 -7.01 -3.31
CA ASN A 433 -32.43 -6.41 -3.42
C ASN A 433 -32.35 -4.88 -3.26
N HIS A 434 -31.42 -4.40 -2.44
CA HIS A 434 -31.22 -2.98 -2.20
C HIS A 434 -29.72 -2.61 -2.14
N PRO A 435 -29.28 -1.49 -2.74
CA PRO A 435 -27.87 -1.11 -2.78
C PRO A 435 -27.19 -1.01 -1.39
N ALA A 436 -27.94 -0.66 -0.32
CA ALA A 436 -27.40 -0.55 1.02
C ALA A 436 -26.97 -1.91 1.61
N GLU A 437 -27.54 -3.03 1.17
CA GLU A 437 -27.14 -4.37 1.64
C GLU A 437 -25.65 -4.58 1.44
N GLU A 438 -25.16 -4.30 0.25
CA GLU A 438 -23.75 -4.53 -0.08
C GLU A 438 -22.82 -3.47 0.55
N GLY A 439 -23.31 -2.24 0.72
CA GLY A 439 -22.60 -1.26 1.54
C GLY A 439 -22.42 -1.74 2.98
N ILE A 440 -23.45 -2.35 3.57
CA ILE A 440 -23.40 -2.91 4.94
C ILE A 440 -22.44 -4.11 5.00
N VAL A 441 -22.49 -5.02 4.02
CA VAL A 441 -21.54 -6.15 3.93
C VAL A 441 -20.09 -5.66 3.87
N ALA A 442 -19.83 -4.59 3.12
CA ALA A 442 -18.50 -4.02 2.96
C ALA A 442 -17.89 -3.43 4.26
N LEU A 443 -18.71 -3.19 5.31
CA LEU A 443 -18.20 -2.83 6.65
C LEU A 443 -17.24 -3.88 7.22
N LEU A 444 -17.44 -5.15 6.86
CA LEU A 444 -16.62 -6.26 7.38
C LEU A 444 -15.20 -6.28 6.79
N GLU A 445 -14.99 -5.66 5.64
CA GLU A 445 -13.67 -5.66 4.97
C GLU A 445 -12.58 -5.00 5.83
N PRO A 446 -12.64 -3.68 6.17
CA PRO A 446 -11.60 -3.05 6.97
C PRO A 446 -11.54 -3.61 8.39
N PHE A 447 -12.64 -4.16 8.91
CA PHE A 447 -12.64 -4.83 10.20
C PHE A 447 -11.77 -6.09 10.17
N ILE A 448 -12.03 -7.00 9.23
CA ILE A 448 -11.26 -8.26 9.10
C ILE A 448 -9.82 -7.94 8.73
N ASP A 449 -9.63 -7.08 7.74
CA ASP A 449 -8.31 -6.73 7.22
C ASP A 449 -7.43 -6.05 8.27
N THR A 450 -7.87 -4.92 8.79
CA THR A 450 -7.01 -4.04 9.59
C THR A 450 -7.20 -4.25 11.08
N ILE A 451 -8.45 -4.28 11.58
CA ILE A 451 -8.70 -4.39 13.03
C ILE A 451 -8.34 -5.80 13.53
N VAL A 452 -8.51 -6.84 12.71
CA VAL A 452 -8.14 -8.21 13.11
C VAL A 452 -6.75 -8.56 12.60
N VAL A 453 -6.57 -8.72 11.28
CA VAL A 453 -5.34 -9.31 10.73
C VAL A 453 -4.12 -8.42 10.96
N CYS A 454 -4.18 -7.12 10.61
CA CYS A 454 -3.04 -6.21 10.83
C CYS A 454 -2.68 -6.08 12.32
N THR A 455 -3.67 -6.03 13.22
CA THR A 455 -3.42 -5.93 14.66
C THR A 455 -2.71 -7.18 15.20
N MET A 456 -3.12 -8.37 14.77
CA MET A 456 -2.46 -9.60 15.18
C MET A 456 -1.01 -9.67 14.66
N THR A 457 -0.79 -9.27 13.41
CA THR A 457 0.58 -9.15 12.85
C THR A 457 1.43 -8.18 13.67
N ALA A 458 0.88 -7.00 13.99
CA ALA A 458 1.59 -5.98 14.75
C ALA A 458 1.96 -6.46 16.15
N LEU A 459 1.02 -7.10 16.86
CA LEU A 459 1.28 -7.65 18.18
C LEU A 459 2.39 -8.71 18.16
N VAL A 460 2.38 -9.60 17.15
CA VAL A 460 3.45 -10.61 17.00
C VAL A 460 4.81 -9.93 16.81
N ILE A 461 4.93 -8.95 15.91
CA ILE A 461 6.20 -8.26 15.64
C ILE A 461 6.69 -7.48 16.87
N ILE A 462 5.79 -6.85 17.62
CA ILE A 462 6.12 -6.03 18.78
C ILE A 462 6.53 -6.91 19.96
N ILE A 463 5.78 -7.97 20.26
CA ILE A 463 6.03 -8.88 21.38
C ILE A 463 7.33 -9.66 21.19
N THR A 464 7.64 -10.06 19.95
CA THR A 464 8.91 -10.75 19.63
C THR A 464 10.11 -9.80 19.52
N GLU A 465 9.89 -8.48 19.61
CA GLU A 465 10.92 -7.44 19.44
C GLU A 465 11.71 -7.54 18.12
N ALA A 466 11.17 -8.25 17.13
CA ALA A 466 11.85 -8.50 15.85
C ALA A 466 12.22 -7.20 15.10
N HIS A 467 11.46 -6.12 15.31
CA HIS A 467 11.72 -4.79 14.74
C HIS A 467 12.89 -4.04 15.39
N LEU A 468 13.40 -4.52 16.53
CA LEU A 468 14.55 -3.95 17.24
C LEU A 468 15.81 -4.79 17.07
N ALA A 469 15.68 -6.03 16.58
CA ALA A 469 16.79 -6.95 16.43
C ALA A 469 17.75 -6.49 15.32
N ALA A 470 19.03 -6.37 15.63
CA ALA A 470 20.05 -5.83 14.72
C ALA A 470 20.18 -6.65 13.42
N GLU A 471 20.00 -7.98 13.49
CA GLU A 471 19.99 -8.87 12.33
C GLU A 471 18.85 -8.57 11.34
N ASN A 472 17.79 -7.91 11.78
CA ASN A 472 16.63 -7.56 10.95
C ASN A 472 16.71 -6.15 10.35
N ASN A 473 17.73 -5.36 10.66
CA ASN A 473 17.88 -3.99 10.16
C ASN A 473 17.89 -3.93 8.63
N ALA A 474 18.52 -4.91 7.97
CA ALA A 474 18.55 -5.00 6.53
C ALA A 474 17.14 -5.19 5.92
N PHE A 475 16.24 -5.93 6.58
CA PHE A 475 14.87 -6.10 6.12
C PHE A 475 14.08 -4.79 6.22
N ILE A 476 14.30 -4.02 7.28
CA ILE A 476 13.65 -2.71 7.49
C ILE A 476 14.15 -1.70 6.45
N ALA A 477 15.48 -1.57 6.30
CA ALA A 477 16.11 -0.64 5.37
C ALA A 477 15.69 -0.87 3.91
N ASN A 478 15.51 -2.15 3.52
CA ASN A 478 15.13 -2.53 2.16
C ASN A 478 13.60 -2.72 1.98
N ASN A 479 12.76 -2.30 2.93
CA ASN A 479 11.31 -2.48 2.92
C ASN A 479 10.86 -3.94 2.66
N GLN A 480 11.62 -4.91 3.18
CA GLN A 480 11.33 -6.34 3.08
C GLN A 480 10.46 -6.81 4.27
N GLY A 481 9.29 -6.22 4.40
CA GLY A 481 8.40 -6.45 5.54
C GLY A 481 7.94 -7.91 5.69
N GLY A 482 7.80 -8.65 4.58
CA GLY A 482 7.47 -10.07 4.61
C GLY A 482 8.55 -10.90 5.31
N ALA A 483 9.83 -10.60 5.07
CA ALA A 483 10.96 -11.25 5.73
C ALA A 483 11.03 -10.89 7.22
N LEU A 484 10.77 -9.62 7.58
CA LEU A 484 10.70 -9.19 8.99
C LEU A 484 9.60 -9.93 9.77
N THR A 485 8.40 -10.07 9.19
CA THR A 485 7.31 -10.83 9.82
C THR A 485 7.68 -12.31 9.96
N SER A 486 8.37 -12.89 8.96
CA SER A 486 8.86 -14.27 9.03
C SER A 486 9.87 -14.46 10.17
N ALA A 487 10.81 -13.53 10.33
CA ALA A 487 11.78 -13.55 11.42
C ALA A 487 11.07 -13.46 12.79
N ALA A 488 10.09 -12.57 12.93
CA ALA A 488 9.26 -12.45 14.13
C ALA A 488 8.56 -13.76 14.51
N MET A 489 7.98 -14.45 13.53
CA MET A 489 7.29 -15.72 13.78
C MET A 489 8.27 -16.88 14.03
N ALA A 490 9.42 -16.88 13.35
CA ALA A 490 10.45 -17.91 13.49
C ALA A 490 11.11 -17.89 14.87
N SER A 491 11.21 -16.73 15.53
CA SER A 491 11.77 -16.62 16.88
C SER A 491 10.98 -17.40 17.94
N VAL A 492 9.68 -17.62 17.70
CA VAL A 492 8.80 -18.40 18.61
C VAL A 492 8.53 -19.79 18.06
N ILE A 493 8.31 -19.93 16.75
CA ILE A 493 7.99 -21.19 16.07
C ILE A 493 9.01 -21.41 14.94
N PRO A 494 10.18 -22.02 15.20
CA PRO A 494 11.30 -22.10 14.23
C PRO A 494 11.00 -22.73 12.88
N TRP A 495 10.04 -23.66 12.82
CA TRP A 495 9.60 -24.32 11.57
C TRP A 495 8.50 -23.58 10.82
N PHE A 496 7.89 -22.54 11.42
CA PHE A 496 6.74 -21.85 10.84
C PHE A 496 7.04 -21.09 9.52
N PRO A 497 8.25 -20.57 9.24
CA PRO A 497 8.57 -19.94 7.97
C PRO A 497 8.21 -20.78 6.74
N TYR A 498 8.26 -22.12 6.82
CA TYR A 498 7.84 -23.01 5.71
C TYR A 498 6.33 -22.89 5.44
N ILE A 499 5.50 -22.94 6.49
CA ILE A 499 4.04 -22.77 6.35
C ILE A 499 3.70 -21.33 5.96
N LEU A 500 4.39 -20.35 6.56
CA LEU A 500 4.20 -18.94 6.22
C LEU A 500 4.52 -18.68 4.74
N SER A 501 5.53 -19.33 4.17
CA SER A 501 5.86 -19.21 2.75
C SER A 501 4.71 -19.66 1.86
N VAL A 502 4.04 -20.75 2.20
CA VAL A 502 2.85 -21.21 1.48
C VAL A 502 1.69 -20.24 1.66
N ALA A 503 1.46 -19.78 2.89
CA ALA A 503 0.39 -18.81 3.17
C ALA A 503 0.63 -17.50 2.41
N VAL A 504 1.83 -16.94 2.46
CA VAL A 504 2.23 -15.69 1.77
C VAL A 504 2.13 -15.83 0.25
N PHE A 505 2.49 -16.98 -0.30
CA PHE A 505 2.24 -17.29 -1.71
C PHE A 505 0.75 -17.20 -2.06
N LEU A 506 -0.12 -17.79 -1.24
CA LEU A 506 -1.58 -17.76 -1.44
C LEU A 506 -2.14 -16.34 -1.26
N PHE A 507 -1.64 -15.56 -0.29
CA PHE A 507 -1.99 -14.15 -0.09
C PHE A 507 -1.63 -13.31 -1.32
N ALA A 508 -0.39 -13.42 -1.83
CA ALA A 508 0.04 -12.75 -3.03
C ALA A 508 -0.83 -13.12 -4.24
N PHE A 509 -0.98 -14.42 -4.48
CA PHE A 509 -1.78 -14.95 -5.58
C PHE A 509 -3.23 -14.46 -5.54
N SER A 510 -3.89 -14.53 -4.37
CA SER A 510 -5.28 -14.12 -4.22
C SER A 510 -5.47 -12.62 -4.46
N THR A 511 -4.57 -11.77 -3.97
CA THR A 511 -4.59 -10.33 -4.20
C THR A 511 -4.43 -10.00 -5.69
N MET A 512 -3.47 -10.65 -6.35
CA MET A 512 -3.20 -10.41 -7.76
C MET A 512 -4.41 -10.76 -8.65
N ILE A 513 -5.08 -11.89 -8.44
CA ILE A 513 -6.25 -12.26 -9.24
C ILE A 513 -7.43 -11.30 -9.04
N SER A 514 -7.63 -10.76 -7.84
CA SER A 514 -8.70 -9.79 -7.56
C SER A 514 -8.38 -8.40 -8.13
N TRP A 515 -7.16 -7.91 -7.94
CA TRP A 515 -6.73 -6.64 -8.51
C TRP A 515 -6.68 -6.65 -10.03
N SER A 516 -6.41 -7.81 -10.64
CA SER A 516 -6.51 -7.95 -12.10
C SER A 516 -7.91 -7.61 -12.62
N TYR A 517 -8.95 -7.96 -11.86
CA TYR A 517 -10.33 -7.62 -12.21
C TYR A 517 -10.59 -6.13 -12.07
N TYR A 518 -10.09 -5.48 -11.01
CA TYR A 518 -10.27 -4.05 -10.80
C TYR A 518 -9.65 -3.23 -11.92
N GLY A 519 -8.39 -3.49 -12.23
CA GLY A 519 -7.70 -2.82 -13.33
C GLY A 519 -8.31 -3.13 -14.69
N GLU A 520 -8.75 -4.37 -14.96
CA GLU A 520 -9.43 -4.73 -16.21
C GLU A 520 -10.72 -3.93 -16.40
N ARG A 521 -11.54 -3.75 -15.34
CA ARG A 521 -12.78 -2.96 -15.42
C ARG A 521 -12.50 -1.49 -15.72
N CYS A 522 -11.50 -0.90 -15.10
CA CYS A 522 -11.06 0.46 -15.38
C CYS A 522 -10.47 0.61 -16.79
N TRP A 523 -9.63 -0.34 -17.22
CA TRP A 523 -9.06 -0.37 -18.56
C TRP A 523 -10.14 -0.47 -19.65
N VAL A 524 -11.09 -1.37 -19.47
CA VAL A 524 -12.22 -1.54 -20.40
C VAL A 524 -13.11 -0.29 -20.44
N TRP A 525 -13.30 0.39 -19.32
CA TRP A 525 -14.02 1.67 -19.29
C TRP A 525 -13.33 2.76 -20.12
N LEU A 526 -11.98 2.80 -20.11
CA LEU A 526 -11.17 3.77 -20.88
C LEU A 526 -11.09 3.43 -22.37
N PHE A 527 -10.84 2.16 -22.70
CA PHE A 527 -10.42 1.72 -24.03
C PHE A 527 -11.43 0.81 -24.75
N GLY A 528 -12.51 0.42 -24.05
CA GLY A 528 -13.54 -0.46 -24.58
C GLY A 528 -13.22 -1.95 -24.41
N ASP A 529 -14.24 -2.78 -24.63
CA ASP A 529 -14.21 -4.22 -24.31
C ASP A 529 -13.13 -5.03 -25.05
N LYS A 530 -12.83 -4.63 -26.29
CA LYS A 530 -11.85 -5.34 -27.12
C LYS A 530 -10.43 -5.27 -26.56
N SER A 531 -10.15 -4.31 -25.67
CA SER A 531 -8.84 -4.09 -25.08
C SER A 531 -8.55 -4.96 -23.84
N SER A 532 -9.50 -5.76 -23.38
CA SER A 532 -9.37 -6.61 -22.18
C SER A 532 -8.15 -7.54 -22.23
N MET A 533 -7.87 -8.16 -23.40
CA MET A 533 -6.73 -9.05 -23.54
C MET A 533 -5.39 -8.29 -23.46
N SER A 534 -5.31 -7.09 -24.03
CA SER A 534 -4.11 -6.24 -23.93
C SER A 534 -3.78 -5.89 -22.48
N TYR A 535 -4.81 -5.56 -21.67
CA TYR A 535 -4.65 -5.34 -20.24
C TYR A 535 -4.09 -6.59 -19.54
N LYS A 536 -4.68 -7.76 -19.77
CA LYS A 536 -4.24 -9.02 -19.14
C LYS A 536 -2.79 -9.36 -19.48
N SER A 537 -2.39 -9.15 -20.74
CA SER A 537 -1.00 -9.35 -21.17
C SER A 537 -0.04 -8.41 -20.42
N LEU A 538 -0.38 -7.12 -20.32
CA LEU A 538 0.42 -6.15 -19.56
C LEU A 538 0.47 -6.52 -18.06
N PHE A 539 -0.66 -6.94 -17.48
CA PHE A 539 -0.72 -7.35 -16.08
C PHE A 539 0.24 -8.52 -15.81
N LEU A 540 0.28 -9.53 -16.69
CA LEU A 540 1.19 -10.66 -16.59
C LEU A 540 2.67 -10.26 -16.80
N CYS A 541 2.95 -9.28 -17.65
CA CYS A 541 4.31 -8.71 -17.76
C CYS A 541 4.74 -8.08 -16.43
N PHE A 542 3.88 -7.28 -15.78
CA PHE A 542 4.19 -6.70 -14.47
C PHE A 542 4.30 -7.74 -13.36
N THR A 543 3.59 -8.87 -13.45
CA THR A 543 3.79 -10.02 -12.55
C THR A 543 5.22 -10.55 -12.64
N PHE A 544 5.71 -10.75 -13.86
CA PHE A 544 7.09 -11.21 -14.08
C PHE A 544 8.11 -10.16 -13.61
N LEU A 545 7.93 -8.90 -14.00
CA LEU A 545 8.81 -7.79 -13.64
C LEU A 545 8.94 -7.61 -12.12
N GLY A 546 7.86 -7.82 -11.36
CA GLY A 546 7.89 -7.77 -9.89
C GLY A 546 8.89 -8.74 -9.25
N SER A 547 9.30 -9.81 -9.94
CA SER A 547 10.31 -10.74 -9.42
C SER A 547 11.76 -10.26 -9.55
N ILE A 548 12.00 -9.21 -10.35
CA ILE A 548 13.34 -8.71 -10.67
C ILE A 548 13.55 -7.24 -10.26
N MET A 549 12.49 -6.56 -9.79
CA MET A 549 12.55 -5.17 -9.33
C MET A 549 12.75 -5.09 -7.81
N THR A 550 13.23 -3.93 -7.33
CA THR A 550 13.40 -3.70 -5.89
C THR A 550 12.08 -3.40 -5.19
N ALA A 551 12.00 -3.76 -3.90
CA ALA A 551 10.83 -3.50 -3.08
C ALA A 551 10.55 -2.00 -2.92
N GLN A 552 11.60 -1.15 -2.86
CA GLN A 552 11.49 0.29 -2.65
C GLN A 552 10.73 0.99 -3.78
N ASN A 553 11.17 0.82 -5.03
CA ASN A 553 10.56 1.46 -6.19
C ASN A 553 9.11 1.00 -6.41
N ILE A 554 8.87 -0.31 -6.24
CA ILE A 554 7.52 -0.86 -6.35
C ILE A 554 6.60 -0.35 -5.25
N LEU A 555 7.09 -0.23 -4.01
CA LEU A 555 6.31 0.29 -2.89
C LEU A 555 5.93 1.75 -3.13
N THR A 556 6.89 2.59 -3.52
CA THR A 556 6.65 4.02 -3.81
C THR A 556 5.65 4.19 -4.95
N PHE A 557 5.83 3.48 -6.06
CA PHE A 557 4.88 3.49 -7.18
C PHE A 557 3.47 3.05 -6.75
N SER A 558 3.39 1.99 -5.94
CA SER A 558 2.12 1.45 -5.43
C SER A 558 1.40 2.45 -4.53
N ASP A 559 2.13 3.09 -3.61
CA ASP A 559 1.59 4.13 -2.74
C ASP A 559 1.02 5.30 -3.55
N LEU A 560 1.76 5.78 -4.57
CA LEU A 560 1.31 6.85 -5.45
C LEU A 560 0.00 6.52 -6.13
N MET A 561 -0.09 5.35 -6.75
CA MET A 561 -1.28 4.95 -7.50
C MET A 561 -2.48 4.69 -6.58
N ILE A 562 -2.28 3.92 -5.50
CA ILE A 562 -3.35 3.54 -4.58
C ILE A 562 -3.89 4.76 -3.83
N LEU A 563 -3.01 5.54 -3.20
CA LEU A 563 -3.43 6.71 -2.43
C LEU A 563 -3.96 7.83 -3.33
N GLY A 564 -3.42 7.96 -4.54
CA GLY A 564 -3.92 8.90 -5.55
C GLY A 564 -5.38 8.68 -5.91
N MET A 565 -5.87 7.42 -5.92
CA MET A 565 -7.28 7.10 -6.17
C MET A 565 -8.23 7.76 -5.16
N ALA A 566 -7.76 8.07 -3.94
CA ALA A 566 -8.58 8.71 -2.92
C ALA A 566 -9.06 10.11 -3.32
N PHE A 567 -8.29 10.87 -4.11
CA PHE A 567 -8.68 12.22 -4.51
C PHE A 567 -9.98 12.23 -5.32
N PRO A 568 -10.07 11.57 -6.48
CA PRO A 568 -11.31 11.55 -7.25
C PRO A 568 -12.43 10.82 -6.51
N ASN A 569 -12.13 9.74 -5.77
CA ASN A 569 -13.14 8.93 -5.12
C ASN A 569 -13.81 9.65 -3.95
N ILE A 570 -13.05 10.15 -2.97
CA ILE A 570 -13.60 10.85 -1.80
C ILE A 570 -14.35 12.10 -2.23
N LEU A 571 -13.83 12.89 -3.19
CA LEU A 571 -14.54 14.07 -3.70
C LEU A 571 -15.91 13.68 -4.27
N GLY A 572 -15.96 12.64 -5.09
CA GLY A 572 -17.23 12.16 -5.65
C GLY A 572 -18.19 11.65 -4.57
N MET A 573 -17.67 10.90 -3.59
CA MET A 573 -18.49 10.41 -2.46
C MET A 573 -19.03 11.56 -1.58
N LEU A 574 -18.25 12.60 -1.32
CA LEU A 574 -18.69 13.78 -0.57
C LEU A 574 -19.86 14.47 -1.28
N LEU A 575 -19.73 14.71 -2.59
CA LEU A 575 -20.79 15.31 -3.41
C LEU A 575 -22.06 14.44 -3.47
N LEU A 576 -21.90 13.12 -3.43
CA LEU A 576 -23.01 12.15 -3.45
C LEU A 576 -23.50 11.73 -2.08
N SER A 577 -22.95 12.28 -0.98
CA SER A 577 -23.23 11.86 0.41
C SER A 577 -24.71 11.95 0.79
N GLY A 578 -25.46 12.93 0.26
CA GLY A 578 -26.90 13.04 0.44
C GLY A 578 -27.66 11.84 -0.13
N LYS A 579 -27.26 11.35 -1.32
CA LYS A 579 -27.88 10.18 -1.96
C LYS A 579 -27.59 8.89 -1.21
N VAL A 580 -26.39 8.78 -0.62
CA VAL A 580 -26.00 7.65 0.24
C VAL A 580 -26.88 7.61 1.49
N LYS A 581 -27.01 8.75 2.19
CA LYS A 581 -27.84 8.86 3.39
C LYS A 581 -29.31 8.51 3.08
N ASN A 582 -29.90 9.08 2.03
CA ASN A 582 -31.28 8.79 1.64
C ASN A 582 -31.48 7.29 1.32
N SER A 583 -30.52 6.65 0.65
CA SER A 583 -30.58 5.21 0.35
C SER A 583 -30.49 4.36 1.61
N LEU A 584 -29.65 4.75 2.58
CA LEU A 584 -29.56 4.07 3.87
C LEU A 584 -30.84 4.24 4.70
N ASP A 585 -31.39 5.47 4.80
CA ASP A 585 -32.60 5.76 5.56
C ASP A 585 -33.81 4.99 4.96
N HIS A 586 -33.91 4.93 3.65
CA HIS A 586 -34.93 4.12 2.95
C HIS A 586 -34.79 2.62 3.27
N TYR A 587 -33.56 2.09 3.26
CA TYR A 587 -33.29 0.70 3.62
C TYR A 587 -33.70 0.40 5.07
N LEU A 588 -33.31 1.25 6.01
CA LEU A 588 -33.61 1.08 7.43
C LEU A 588 -35.12 1.11 7.72
N SER A 589 -35.88 1.94 7.01
CA SER A 589 -37.32 2.04 7.22
C SER A 589 -38.11 0.85 6.65
N HIS A 590 -37.62 0.22 5.57
CA HIS A 590 -38.40 -0.80 4.85
C HIS A 590 -37.87 -2.23 4.99
N TYR A 591 -36.59 -2.42 5.27
CA TYR A 591 -35.94 -3.73 5.19
C TYR A 591 -35.36 -4.24 6.50
N LYS A 592 -34.92 -3.37 7.41
CA LYS A 592 -34.31 -3.80 8.69
C LYS A 592 -35.30 -4.48 9.64
N ASN A 593 -36.58 -4.15 9.54
CA ASN A 593 -37.63 -4.64 10.43
C ASN A 593 -38.35 -5.91 9.91
N LYS A 594 -37.87 -6.48 8.81
CA LYS A 594 -38.30 -7.78 8.30
C LYS A 594 -37.29 -8.85 8.69
#